data_4760fa821adf93be96a8ba4e7a84f3e2
#
_entry.id   4760fa821adf93be96a8ba4e7a84f3e2
#
_cell.length_a   1.000
_cell.length_b   1.000
_cell.length_c   1.000
_cell.angle_alpha   90.00
_cell.angle_beta   90.00
_cell.angle_gamma   90.00
#
_symmetry.space_group_name_H-M   'P 1'
#
loop_
_entity.id
_entity.type
_entity.pdbx_description
1 polymer ?
#
loop_
_entity_poly.entity_id
_entity_poly.type
_entity_poly.pdbx_seq_one_letter_code
_entity_poly.pdbx_strand_id
1 'polypeptide(L)'
;MTISKRIEAQSKAVPGKAYAIDEAIQLVQGNAKVKFVESVDVAVRLGVDAKKSDQQVRGSTVLPAGTGKTVRVAVFAPAGAKADEARAAGAEAVGMDELAEAMQAGDLNYDVVIATPDAMRVVGKLGQVLGPRGLMPNPKVGTVSPNPAEAVKNAKGGQVRYRTDKAGIIHCTIGKADFEAGKLKDNLQALLQDLIKAKPATAKGQYLQKISISSTMGPGVTVDQSTLALK
;
A
#
# COMPACT_ATOMS: atom_id res chain seq x y z
N MET A 1 30.81 1.82 6.17
CA MET A 1 30.09 0.62 5.66
C MET A 1 30.52 0.40 4.22
N THR A 2 30.96 -0.80 3.88
CA THR A 2 31.38 -1.13 2.50
C THR A 2 30.12 -1.41 1.69
N ILE A 3 29.85 -0.62 0.68
CA ILE A 3 28.74 -0.84 -0.25
C ILE A 3 29.05 -2.07 -1.10
N SER A 4 28.08 -2.97 -1.31
CA SER A 4 28.31 -4.16 -2.12
C SER A 4 28.60 -3.77 -3.58
N LYS A 5 29.51 -4.50 -4.24
CA LYS A 5 29.89 -4.27 -5.65
C LYS A 5 28.68 -4.19 -6.58
N ARG A 6 27.62 -4.97 -6.30
CA ARG A 6 26.37 -4.94 -7.06
C ARG A 6 25.66 -3.57 -6.95
N ILE A 7 25.47 -3.07 -5.73
CA ILE A 7 24.79 -1.78 -5.49
C ILE A 7 25.60 -0.64 -6.09
N GLU A 8 26.91 -0.71 -5.99
CA GLU A 8 27.80 0.29 -6.61
C GLU A 8 27.67 0.31 -8.13
N ALA A 9 27.66 -0.86 -8.78
CA ALA A 9 27.45 -0.98 -10.23
C ALA A 9 26.08 -0.46 -10.66
N GLN A 10 25.03 -0.82 -9.92
CA GLN A 10 23.65 -0.38 -10.18
C GLN A 10 23.50 1.14 -9.99
N SER A 11 24.12 1.71 -8.96
CA SER A 11 24.07 3.16 -8.71
C SER A 11 24.82 3.94 -9.79
N LYS A 12 25.91 3.40 -10.34
CA LYS A 12 26.61 4.00 -11.49
C LYS A 12 25.78 3.95 -12.78
N ALA A 13 24.95 2.90 -12.93
CA ALA A 13 24.06 2.74 -14.10
C ALA A 13 22.84 3.69 -14.05
N VAL A 14 22.52 4.23 -12.85
CA VAL A 14 21.37 5.14 -12.64
C VAL A 14 21.90 6.49 -12.15
N PRO A 15 22.40 7.38 -13.04
CA PRO A 15 22.75 8.74 -12.66
C PRO A 15 21.55 9.48 -12.07
N GLY A 16 21.82 10.38 -11.13
CA GLY A 16 20.81 11.08 -10.31
C GLY A 16 19.92 12.09 -11.04
N LYS A 17 19.59 11.86 -12.31
CA LYS A 17 18.66 12.68 -13.11
C LYS A 17 17.21 12.17 -12.96
N ALA A 18 16.26 12.99 -13.36
CA ALA A 18 14.87 12.57 -13.51
C ALA A 18 14.70 11.85 -14.88
N TYR A 19 13.94 10.76 -14.88
CA TYR A 19 13.69 9.92 -16.04
C TYR A 19 12.22 9.96 -16.42
N ALA A 20 11.91 9.82 -17.71
CA ALA A 20 10.54 9.56 -18.13
C ALA A 20 10.03 8.26 -17.48
N ILE A 21 8.71 8.19 -17.22
CA ILE A 21 8.13 7.05 -16.47
C ILE A 21 8.47 5.69 -17.09
N ASP A 22 8.41 5.59 -18.42
CA ASP A 22 8.65 4.35 -19.12
C ASP A 22 10.14 3.91 -19.02
N GLU A 23 11.07 4.86 -19.15
CA GLU A 23 12.50 4.62 -18.91
C GLU A 23 12.78 4.24 -17.46
N ALA A 24 12.15 4.93 -16.51
CA ALA A 24 12.33 4.67 -15.10
C ALA A 24 11.90 3.25 -14.72
N ILE A 25 10.75 2.77 -15.24
CA ILE A 25 10.26 1.42 -15.02
C ILE A 25 11.22 0.39 -15.63
N GLN A 26 11.68 0.61 -16.89
CA GLN A 26 12.64 -0.30 -17.54
C GLN A 26 13.96 -0.39 -16.77
N LEU A 27 14.47 0.74 -16.24
CA LEU A 27 15.68 0.76 -15.42
C LEU A 27 15.50 -0.01 -14.12
N VAL A 28 14.34 0.13 -13.44
CA VAL A 28 14.04 -0.59 -12.21
C VAL A 28 13.94 -2.09 -12.48
N GLN A 29 13.23 -2.51 -13.52
CA GLN A 29 13.10 -3.92 -13.92
C GLN A 29 14.46 -4.51 -14.37
N GLY A 30 15.24 -3.78 -15.15
CA GLY A 30 16.57 -4.20 -15.60
C GLY A 30 17.58 -4.40 -14.46
N ASN A 31 17.39 -3.68 -13.34
CA ASN A 31 18.21 -3.81 -12.14
C ASN A 31 17.72 -4.87 -11.14
N ALA A 32 16.52 -5.41 -11.32
CA ALA A 32 15.94 -6.48 -10.49
C ALA A 32 16.53 -7.85 -10.84
N LYS A 33 17.77 -8.11 -10.40
CA LYS A 33 18.57 -9.31 -10.79
C LYS A 33 18.82 -10.26 -9.63
N VAL A 34 18.01 -10.21 -8.57
CA VAL A 34 18.15 -11.15 -7.45
C VAL A 34 17.38 -12.44 -7.70
N LYS A 35 17.61 -13.45 -6.84
CA LYS A 35 17.05 -14.81 -6.98
C LYS A 35 15.53 -14.91 -6.75
N PHE A 36 14.90 -13.85 -6.21
CA PHE A 36 13.47 -13.81 -5.94
C PHE A 36 12.80 -12.72 -6.78
N VAL A 37 11.48 -12.82 -6.99
CA VAL A 37 10.71 -11.80 -7.69
C VAL A 37 10.61 -10.57 -6.79
N GLU A 38 11.32 -9.50 -7.18
CA GLU A 38 11.35 -8.25 -6.43
C GLU A 38 10.01 -7.52 -6.54
N SER A 39 9.67 -6.77 -5.48
CA SER A 39 8.57 -5.81 -5.55
C SER A 39 9.08 -4.50 -6.13
N VAL A 40 8.21 -3.79 -6.83
CA VAL A 40 8.44 -2.41 -7.27
C VAL A 40 7.72 -1.48 -6.30
N ASP A 41 8.51 -0.68 -5.59
CA ASP A 41 8.03 0.24 -4.58
C ASP A 41 8.15 1.68 -5.07
N VAL A 42 7.23 2.52 -4.64
CA VAL A 42 7.24 3.95 -4.92
C VAL A 42 7.36 4.74 -3.62
N ALA A 43 8.19 5.77 -3.66
CA ALA A 43 8.30 6.78 -2.63
C ALA A 43 7.87 8.13 -3.21
N VAL A 44 6.81 8.72 -2.66
CA VAL A 44 6.26 10.01 -3.09
C VAL A 44 6.45 11.03 -1.97
N ARG A 45 7.28 12.02 -2.19
CA ARG A 45 7.44 13.15 -1.27
C ARG A 45 6.35 14.17 -1.53
N LEU A 46 5.58 14.45 -0.50
CA LEU A 46 4.49 15.42 -0.51
C LEU A 46 4.93 16.75 0.11
N GLY A 47 4.39 17.85 -0.39
CA GLY A 47 4.55 19.19 0.19
C GLY A 47 3.61 19.42 1.37
N VAL A 48 3.68 18.56 2.39
CA VAL A 48 2.87 18.62 3.62
C VAL A 48 3.75 18.68 4.85
N ASP A 49 3.26 19.31 5.91
CA ASP A 49 3.89 19.27 7.22
C ASP A 49 3.35 18.09 8.03
N ALA A 50 4.13 17.00 8.06
CA ALA A 50 3.74 15.77 8.74
C ALA A 50 3.58 15.91 10.27
N LYS A 51 4.06 17.02 10.86
CA LYS A 51 3.88 17.30 12.30
C LYS A 51 2.45 17.75 12.61
N LYS A 52 1.77 18.31 11.62
CA LYS A 52 0.38 18.78 11.76
C LYS A 52 -0.58 17.64 11.45
N SER A 53 -1.46 17.33 12.37
CA SER A 53 -2.44 16.23 12.25
C SER A 53 -3.42 16.41 11.08
N ASP A 54 -3.74 17.67 10.72
CA ASP A 54 -4.60 18.06 9.61
C ASP A 54 -3.94 17.90 8.23
N GLN A 55 -2.60 17.83 8.18
CA GLN A 55 -1.83 17.63 6.96
C GLN A 55 -1.34 16.17 6.78
N GLN A 56 -1.67 15.29 7.71
CA GLN A 56 -1.36 13.87 7.54
C GLN A 56 -2.27 13.22 6.51
N VAL A 57 -1.68 12.78 5.40
CA VAL A 57 -2.39 12.05 4.34
C VAL A 57 -2.36 10.56 4.65
N ARG A 58 -3.54 9.96 4.74
CA ARG A 58 -3.74 8.53 4.99
C ARG A 58 -4.94 8.03 4.22
N GLY A 59 -4.78 6.95 3.51
CA GLY A 59 -5.87 6.36 2.71
C GLY A 59 -5.51 5.00 2.15
N SER A 60 -6.29 4.57 1.20
CA SER A 60 -6.04 3.37 0.42
C SER A 60 -6.47 3.60 -1.02
N THR A 61 -5.78 2.93 -1.93
CA THR A 61 -6.06 2.92 -3.38
C THR A 61 -6.17 1.48 -3.84
N VAL A 62 -7.12 1.17 -4.69
CA VAL A 62 -7.21 -0.12 -5.38
C VAL A 62 -6.44 0.02 -6.68
N LEU A 63 -5.37 -0.76 -6.83
CA LEU A 63 -4.54 -0.74 -8.02
C LEU A 63 -5.21 -1.53 -9.15
N PRO A 64 -5.36 -0.97 -10.36
CA PRO A 64 -6.09 -1.63 -11.46
C PRO A 64 -5.47 -2.97 -11.88
N ALA A 65 -4.14 -3.10 -11.86
CA ALA A 65 -3.46 -4.35 -12.18
C ALA A 65 -3.15 -5.21 -10.93
N GLY A 66 -3.60 -4.79 -9.75
CA GLY A 66 -3.28 -5.46 -8.48
C GLY A 66 -1.83 -5.28 -8.05
N THR A 67 -1.45 -5.92 -6.93
CA THR A 67 -0.09 -5.88 -6.38
C THR A 67 0.74 -7.12 -6.73
N GLY A 68 0.13 -8.18 -7.29
CA GLY A 68 0.76 -9.49 -7.50
C GLY A 68 1.08 -10.25 -6.20
N LYS A 69 0.48 -9.86 -5.08
CA LYS A 69 0.59 -10.53 -3.79
C LYS A 69 -0.73 -11.20 -3.41
N THR A 70 -0.67 -12.46 -3.00
CA THR A 70 -1.82 -13.14 -2.41
C THR A 70 -2.03 -12.60 -0.99
N VAL A 71 -3.22 -12.06 -0.72
CA VAL A 71 -3.55 -11.43 0.56
C VAL A 71 -4.49 -12.33 1.36
N ARG A 72 -4.09 -12.66 2.58
CA ARG A 72 -4.90 -13.42 3.54
C ARG A 72 -5.74 -12.45 4.34
N VAL A 73 -7.06 -12.59 4.24
CA VAL A 73 -8.01 -11.64 4.83
C VAL A 73 -8.81 -12.31 5.94
N ALA A 74 -8.79 -11.70 7.14
CA ALA A 74 -9.68 -12.03 8.24
C ALA A 74 -10.78 -10.97 8.36
N VAL A 75 -12.01 -11.40 8.64
CA VAL A 75 -13.17 -10.52 8.74
C VAL A 75 -13.87 -10.69 10.09
N PHE A 76 -13.98 -9.59 10.80
CA PHE A 76 -14.84 -9.50 11.99
C PHE A 76 -16.24 -9.04 11.58
N ALA A 77 -17.18 -9.98 11.55
CA ALA A 77 -18.58 -9.73 11.26
C ALA A 77 -19.48 -10.61 12.13
N PRO A 78 -20.64 -10.10 12.57
CA PRO A 78 -21.61 -10.93 13.28
C PRO A 78 -22.10 -12.07 12.38
N ALA A 79 -22.44 -13.20 12.98
CA ALA A 79 -23.01 -14.34 12.27
C ALA A 79 -24.27 -13.92 11.50
N GLY A 80 -24.39 -14.40 10.24
CA GLY A 80 -25.50 -14.08 9.35
C GLY A 80 -25.04 -13.74 7.93
N ALA A 81 -25.92 -13.17 7.13
CA ALA A 81 -25.69 -12.90 5.70
C ALA A 81 -24.35 -12.20 5.40
N LYS A 82 -23.97 -11.21 6.21
CA LYS A 82 -22.69 -10.49 6.01
C LYS A 82 -21.46 -11.38 6.21
N ALA A 83 -21.52 -12.33 7.14
CA ALA A 83 -20.44 -13.29 7.35
C ALA A 83 -20.32 -14.27 6.18
N ASP A 84 -21.45 -14.73 5.67
CA ASP A 84 -21.49 -15.67 4.55
C ASP A 84 -21.06 -14.99 3.24
N GLU A 85 -21.49 -13.76 3.01
CA GLU A 85 -21.01 -12.93 1.89
C GLU A 85 -19.50 -12.70 1.95
N ALA A 86 -18.95 -12.46 3.12
CA ALA A 86 -17.50 -12.30 3.30
C ALA A 86 -16.73 -13.60 3.00
N ARG A 87 -17.27 -14.76 3.42
CA ARG A 87 -16.72 -16.08 3.08
C ARG A 87 -16.78 -16.34 1.59
N ALA A 88 -17.92 -16.05 0.96
CA ALA A 88 -18.11 -16.18 -0.49
C ALA A 88 -17.17 -15.25 -1.27
N ALA A 89 -16.85 -14.07 -0.76
CA ALA A 89 -15.86 -13.16 -1.32
C ALA A 89 -14.42 -13.65 -1.15
N GLY A 90 -14.21 -14.73 -0.37
CA GLY A 90 -12.91 -15.40 -0.18
C GLY A 90 -12.17 -14.99 1.09
N ALA A 91 -12.83 -14.50 2.13
CA ALA A 91 -12.18 -14.32 3.43
C ALA A 91 -11.74 -15.69 4.00
N GLU A 92 -10.53 -15.77 4.54
CA GLU A 92 -10.01 -17.04 5.10
C GLU A 92 -10.59 -17.33 6.48
N ALA A 93 -10.80 -16.31 7.29
CA ALA A 93 -11.44 -16.42 8.59
C ALA A 93 -12.54 -15.37 8.72
N VAL A 94 -13.69 -15.79 9.22
CA VAL A 94 -14.82 -14.89 9.51
C VAL A 94 -15.41 -15.30 10.85
N GLY A 95 -15.45 -14.38 11.79
CA GLY A 95 -15.95 -14.63 13.14
C GLY A 95 -16.02 -13.37 14.00
N MET A 96 -16.32 -13.53 15.29
CA MET A 96 -16.36 -12.46 16.28
C MET A 96 -15.42 -12.78 17.44
N ASP A 97 -15.96 -13.20 18.58
CA ASP A 97 -15.19 -13.42 19.79
C ASP A 97 -14.23 -14.63 19.66
N GLU A 98 -14.65 -15.70 18.96
CA GLU A 98 -13.80 -16.86 18.69
C GLU A 98 -12.53 -16.47 17.89
N LEU A 99 -12.70 -15.63 16.85
CA LEU A 99 -11.59 -15.13 16.06
C LEU A 99 -10.71 -14.18 16.88
N ALA A 100 -11.32 -13.42 17.79
CA ALA A 100 -10.58 -12.53 18.68
C ALA A 100 -9.71 -13.32 19.67
N GLU A 101 -10.22 -14.39 20.24
CA GLU A 101 -9.47 -15.28 21.14
C GLU A 101 -8.32 -15.97 20.42
N ALA A 102 -8.54 -16.48 19.20
CA ALA A 102 -7.49 -17.07 18.37
C ALA A 102 -6.36 -16.06 18.07
N MET A 103 -6.72 -14.82 17.74
CA MET A 103 -5.73 -13.75 17.49
C MET A 103 -4.99 -13.32 18.77
N GLN A 104 -5.64 -13.35 19.94
CA GLN A 104 -4.99 -13.13 21.24
C GLN A 104 -4.02 -14.25 21.58
N ALA A 105 -4.36 -15.49 21.24
CA ALA A 105 -3.51 -16.67 21.42
C ALA A 105 -2.29 -16.68 20.48
N GLY A 106 -2.25 -15.78 19.51
CA GLY A 106 -1.11 -15.59 18.61
C GLY A 106 -1.33 -16.03 17.16
N ASP A 107 -2.53 -16.47 16.79
CA ASP A 107 -2.86 -16.76 15.39
C ASP A 107 -3.09 -15.45 14.61
N LEU A 108 -2.01 -14.90 14.09
CA LEU A 108 -1.95 -13.62 13.37
C LEU A 108 -1.45 -13.82 11.93
N ASN A 109 -1.77 -14.96 11.33
CA ASN A 109 -1.35 -15.32 9.98
C ASN A 109 -2.18 -14.61 8.87
N TYR A 110 -2.61 -13.37 9.12
CA TYR A 110 -3.40 -12.56 8.20
C TYR A 110 -2.63 -11.31 7.78
N ASP A 111 -2.82 -10.90 6.53
CA ASP A 111 -2.20 -9.69 5.97
C ASP A 111 -3.14 -8.47 6.11
N VAL A 112 -4.44 -8.70 6.13
CA VAL A 112 -5.47 -7.67 6.29
C VAL A 112 -6.56 -8.14 7.23
N VAL A 113 -6.93 -7.27 8.18
CA VAL A 113 -8.10 -7.48 9.04
C VAL A 113 -9.15 -6.44 8.69
N ILE A 114 -10.35 -6.92 8.39
CA ILE A 114 -11.54 -6.12 8.07
C ILE A 114 -12.54 -6.28 9.21
N ALA A 115 -13.26 -5.23 9.54
CA ALA A 115 -14.29 -5.27 10.57
C ALA A 115 -15.56 -4.55 10.11
N THR A 116 -16.71 -5.05 10.52
CA THR A 116 -17.94 -4.27 10.48
C THR A 116 -17.91 -3.23 11.61
N PRO A 117 -18.63 -2.11 11.50
CA PRO A 117 -18.72 -1.12 12.55
C PRO A 117 -19.13 -1.72 13.90
N ASP A 118 -20.07 -2.67 13.90
CA ASP A 118 -20.58 -3.36 15.08
C ASP A 118 -19.50 -4.22 15.77
N ALA A 119 -18.62 -4.86 14.96
CA ALA A 119 -17.53 -5.70 15.46
C ALA A 119 -16.37 -4.88 16.05
N MET A 120 -16.31 -3.59 15.82
CA MET A 120 -15.20 -2.74 16.29
C MET A 120 -15.07 -2.74 17.84
N ARG A 121 -16.14 -3.03 18.55
CA ARG A 121 -16.10 -3.18 20.03
C ARG A 121 -15.25 -4.37 20.47
N VAL A 122 -15.32 -5.48 19.71
CA VAL A 122 -14.52 -6.68 19.95
C VAL A 122 -13.07 -6.44 19.49
N VAL A 123 -12.91 -5.93 18.29
CA VAL A 123 -11.58 -5.61 17.70
C VAL A 123 -10.82 -4.59 18.54
N GLY A 124 -11.51 -3.65 19.19
CA GLY A 124 -10.90 -2.66 20.10
C GLY A 124 -10.11 -3.29 21.23
N LYS A 125 -10.54 -4.45 21.75
CA LYS A 125 -9.83 -5.22 22.80
C LYS A 125 -8.49 -5.79 22.27
N LEU A 126 -8.39 -6.00 20.96
CA LEU A 126 -7.19 -6.51 20.28
C LEU A 126 -6.19 -5.40 19.90
N GLY A 127 -6.45 -4.15 20.26
CA GLY A 127 -5.63 -2.99 19.86
C GLY A 127 -4.15 -3.13 20.22
N GLN A 128 -3.82 -3.74 21.37
CA GLN A 128 -2.44 -3.99 21.80
C GLN A 128 -1.74 -5.04 20.94
N VAL A 129 -2.47 -5.98 20.33
CA VAL A 129 -1.94 -7.06 19.50
C VAL A 129 -1.90 -6.65 18.03
N LEU A 130 -2.98 -6.09 17.50
CA LEU A 130 -3.12 -5.73 16.09
C LEU A 130 -2.45 -4.38 15.76
N GLY A 131 -2.38 -3.46 16.72
CA GLY A 131 -1.82 -2.12 16.52
C GLY A 131 -0.36 -2.12 16.08
N PRO A 132 0.57 -2.74 16.84
CA PRO A 132 1.99 -2.81 16.49
C PRO A 132 2.27 -3.49 15.13
N ARG A 133 1.41 -4.44 14.74
CA ARG A 133 1.52 -5.15 13.46
C ARG A 133 0.86 -4.43 12.28
N GLY A 134 0.22 -3.28 12.52
CA GLY A 134 -0.47 -2.53 11.47
C GLY A 134 -1.74 -3.20 10.94
N LEU A 135 -2.26 -4.22 11.64
CA LEU A 135 -3.45 -4.99 11.27
C LEU A 135 -4.75 -4.35 11.79
N MET A 136 -4.67 -3.33 12.64
CA MET A 136 -5.83 -2.69 13.23
C MET A 136 -6.74 -2.07 12.17
N PRO A 137 -8.03 -2.48 12.07
CA PRO A 137 -8.97 -1.90 11.12
C PRO A 137 -9.15 -0.40 11.33
N ASN A 138 -9.31 0.34 10.23
CA ASN A 138 -9.49 1.78 10.28
C ASN A 138 -10.46 2.27 9.19
N PRO A 139 -11.46 3.10 9.52
CA PRO A 139 -12.42 3.63 8.56
C PRO A 139 -11.77 4.43 7.41
N LYS A 140 -10.72 5.21 7.71
CA LYS A 140 -10.02 6.04 6.72
C LYS A 140 -9.29 5.22 5.63
N VAL A 141 -9.05 3.96 5.91
CA VAL A 141 -8.36 3.02 4.99
C VAL A 141 -9.36 2.06 4.33
N GLY A 142 -10.66 2.17 4.66
CA GLY A 142 -11.70 1.31 4.13
C GLY A 142 -11.72 -0.12 4.70
N THR A 143 -10.96 -0.40 5.78
CA THR A 143 -10.97 -1.71 6.45
C THR A 143 -12.05 -1.82 7.54
N VAL A 144 -12.76 -0.74 7.82
CA VAL A 144 -14.02 -0.76 8.56
C VAL A 144 -15.13 -0.38 7.58
N SER A 145 -15.97 -1.34 7.23
CA SER A 145 -17.05 -1.16 6.25
C SER A 145 -18.32 -1.87 6.71
N PRO A 146 -19.50 -1.30 6.45
CA PRO A 146 -20.78 -1.99 6.63
C PRO A 146 -20.95 -3.15 5.63
N ASN A 147 -20.15 -3.15 4.53
CA ASN A 147 -20.17 -4.12 3.44
C ASN A 147 -18.85 -4.91 3.42
N PRO A 148 -18.70 -5.96 4.24
CA PRO A 148 -17.43 -6.68 4.36
C PRO A 148 -17.05 -7.43 3.07
N ALA A 149 -18.01 -7.89 2.28
CA ALA A 149 -17.74 -8.60 1.02
C ALA A 149 -17.01 -7.73 0.00
N GLU A 150 -17.43 -6.48 -0.15
CA GLU A 150 -16.76 -5.51 -1.03
C GLU A 150 -15.34 -5.17 -0.53
N ALA A 151 -15.19 -4.98 0.79
CA ALA A 151 -13.89 -4.72 1.38
C ALA A 151 -12.91 -5.89 1.18
N VAL A 152 -13.39 -7.15 1.24
CA VAL A 152 -12.60 -8.35 0.94
C VAL A 152 -12.19 -8.38 -0.53
N LYS A 153 -13.13 -8.11 -1.46
CA LYS A 153 -12.83 -8.05 -2.90
C LYS A 153 -11.77 -6.99 -3.19
N ASN A 154 -11.90 -5.79 -2.62
CA ASN A 154 -10.92 -4.72 -2.79
C ASN A 154 -9.55 -5.10 -2.22
N ALA A 155 -9.50 -5.69 -1.02
CA ALA A 155 -8.26 -6.15 -0.39
C ALA A 155 -7.55 -7.21 -1.26
N LYS A 156 -8.28 -8.16 -1.84
CA LYS A 156 -7.75 -9.17 -2.76
C LYS A 156 -7.45 -8.62 -4.15
N GLY A 157 -8.21 -7.61 -4.58
CA GLY A 157 -8.01 -6.91 -5.86
C GLY A 157 -6.76 -6.03 -5.93
N GLY A 158 -5.98 -5.96 -4.84
CA GLY A 158 -4.73 -5.19 -4.83
C GLY A 158 -4.89 -3.82 -4.19
N GLN A 159 -5.70 -3.71 -3.15
CA GLN A 159 -5.78 -2.50 -2.35
C GLN A 159 -4.47 -2.25 -1.61
N VAL A 160 -3.85 -1.11 -1.84
CA VAL A 160 -2.65 -0.64 -1.14
C VAL A 160 -3.02 0.47 -0.18
N ARG A 161 -2.51 0.35 1.05
CA ARG A 161 -2.68 1.36 2.09
C ARG A 161 -1.48 2.28 2.11
N TYR A 162 -1.72 3.57 2.29
CA TYR A 162 -0.67 4.56 2.39
C TYR A 162 -0.87 5.48 3.59
N ARG A 163 0.24 5.93 4.12
CA ARG A 163 0.30 6.90 5.20
C ARG A 163 1.57 7.72 5.07
N THR A 164 1.48 9.04 5.25
CA THR A 164 2.67 9.90 5.35
C THR A 164 3.52 9.54 6.56
N ASP A 165 4.82 9.45 6.35
CA ASP A 165 5.82 9.35 7.40
C ASP A 165 6.12 10.73 8.04
N LYS A 166 7.08 10.76 8.98
CA LYS A 166 7.50 12.00 9.66
C LYS A 166 8.14 13.02 8.72
N ALA A 167 8.62 12.60 7.55
CA ALA A 167 9.26 13.45 6.54
C ALA A 167 8.27 13.91 5.44
N GLY A 168 6.98 13.54 5.54
CA GLY A 168 5.97 13.84 4.53
C GLY A 168 6.06 12.95 3.29
N ILE A 169 6.69 11.76 3.41
CA ILE A 169 6.85 10.81 2.31
C ILE A 169 5.83 9.68 2.46
N ILE A 170 5.28 9.25 1.34
CA ILE A 170 4.42 8.07 1.24
C ILE A 170 5.23 6.96 0.58
N HIS A 171 5.15 5.76 1.14
CA HIS A 171 5.75 4.55 0.61
C HIS A 171 4.67 3.52 0.30
N CYS A 172 4.67 2.99 -0.93
CA CYS A 172 3.73 1.98 -1.40
C CYS A 172 4.39 1.02 -2.37
N THR A 173 3.92 -0.23 -2.38
CA THR A 173 4.24 -1.18 -3.44
C THR A 173 3.24 -1.02 -4.58
N ILE A 174 3.72 -0.88 -5.81
CA ILE A 174 2.89 -0.73 -7.01
C ILE A 174 2.80 -1.99 -7.87
N GLY A 175 3.57 -3.02 -7.53
CA GLY A 175 3.52 -4.31 -8.23
C GLY A 175 4.77 -5.14 -8.03
N LYS A 176 4.95 -6.11 -8.90
CA LYS A 176 6.13 -6.98 -8.98
C LYS A 176 6.99 -6.61 -10.18
N ALA A 177 8.29 -6.92 -10.11
CA ALA A 177 9.23 -6.63 -11.18
C ALA A 177 8.97 -7.43 -12.48
N ASP A 178 8.22 -8.53 -12.38
CA ASP A 178 7.78 -9.37 -13.50
C ASP A 178 6.51 -8.84 -14.19
N PHE A 179 5.88 -7.78 -13.66
CA PHE A 179 4.74 -7.16 -14.33
C PHE A 179 5.15 -6.46 -15.62
N GLU A 180 4.24 -6.41 -16.58
CA GLU A 180 4.38 -5.57 -17.76
C GLU A 180 4.55 -4.09 -17.37
N ALA A 181 5.41 -3.37 -18.05
CA ALA A 181 5.67 -1.96 -17.78
C ALA A 181 4.40 -1.09 -17.82
N GLY A 182 3.46 -1.40 -18.72
CA GLY A 182 2.16 -0.74 -18.79
C GLY A 182 1.35 -0.88 -17.51
N LYS A 183 1.30 -2.09 -16.93
CA LYS A 183 0.57 -2.36 -15.66
C LYS A 183 1.16 -1.60 -14.48
N LEU A 184 2.49 -1.50 -14.42
CA LEU A 184 3.17 -0.71 -13.37
C LEU A 184 2.90 0.79 -13.53
N LYS A 185 2.87 1.27 -14.77
CA LYS A 185 2.53 2.66 -15.09
C LYS A 185 1.10 3.00 -14.69
N ASP A 186 0.13 2.15 -15.03
CA ASP A 186 -1.28 2.35 -14.68
C ASP A 186 -1.48 2.34 -13.17
N ASN A 187 -0.82 1.43 -12.47
CA ASN A 187 -0.85 1.36 -11.00
C ASN A 187 -0.26 2.63 -10.37
N LEU A 188 0.87 3.12 -10.89
CA LEU A 188 1.47 4.36 -10.40
C LEU A 188 0.56 5.56 -10.65
N GLN A 189 -0.04 5.66 -11.84
CA GLN A 189 -0.96 6.75 -12.17
C GLN A 189 -2.21 6.74 -11.28
N ALA A 190 -2.81 5.58 -11.05
CA ALA A 190 -3.96 5.43 -10.15
C ALA A 190 -3.63 5.90 -8.73
N LEU A 191 -2.47 5.48 -8.19
CA LEU A 191 -2.01 5.92 -6.88
C LEU A 191 -1.82 7.45 -6.82
N LEU A 192 -1.17 8.04 -7.81
CA LEU A 192 -0.90 9.48 -7.84
C LEU A 192 -2.18 10.30 -7.98
N GLN A 193 -3.15 9.85 -8.79
CA GLN A 193 -4.46 10.49 -8.91
C GLN A 193 -5.21 10.50 -7.57
N ASP A 194 -5.20 9.38 -6.85
CA ASP A 194 -5.85 9.31 -5.53
C ASP A 194 -5.13 10.18 -4.49
N LEU A 195 -3.80 10.26 -4.55
CA LEU A 195 -3.04 11.17 -3.71
C LEU A 195 -3.39 12.64 -3.98
N ILE A 196 -3.58 13.02 -5.25
CA ILE A 196 -4.00 14.38 -5.63
C ILE A 196 -5.41 14.68 -5.08
N LYS A 197 -6.34 13.74 -5.20
CA LYS A 197 -7.70 13.86 -4.62
C LYS A 197 -7.66 13.99 -3.09
N ALA A 198 -6.72 13.30 -2.44
CA ALA A 198 -6.54 13.32 -0.99
C ALA A 198 -5.76 14.54 -0.48
N LYS A 199 -5.42 15.52 -1.34
CA LYS A 199 -4.68 16.72 -0.95
C LYS A 199 -5.43 17.49 0.14
N PRO A 200 -4.81 17.73 1.32
CA PRO A 200 -5.41 18.57 2.36
C PRO A 200 -5.58 20.02 1.89
N ALA A 201 -6.69 20.65 2.24
CA ALA A 201 -6.93 22.07 1.90
C ALA A 201 -5.89 23.02 2.51
N THR A 202 -5.27 22.61 3.62
CA THR A 202 -4.22 23.37 4.33
C THR A 202 -2.83 23.24 3.69
N ALA A 203 -2.65 22.30 2.75
CA ALA A 203 -1.37 22.12 2.05
C ALA A 203 -1.18 23.20 0.98
N LYS A 204 -0.22 24.11 1.18
CA LYS A 204 0.13 25.22 0.27
C LYS A 204 1.31 24.83 -0.63
N GLY A 205 1.34 25.38 -1.83
CA GLY A 205 2.43 25.19 -2.78
C GLY A 205 2.34 23.87 -3.56
N GLN A 206 3.51 23.41 -4.06
CA GLN A 206 3.61 22.19 -4.84
C GLN A 206 3.37 20.97 -3.96
N TYR A 207 2.30 20.22 -4.25
CA TYR A 207 1.91 19.07 -3.43
C TYR A 207 2.76 17.84 -3.71
N LEU A 208 2.92 17.43 -4.97
CA LEU A 208 3.85 16.38 -5.36
C LEU A 208 5.23 17.01 -5.59
N GLN A 209 6.20 16.73 -4.71
CA GLN A 209 7.54 17.32 -4.80
C GLN A 209 8.53 16.41 -5.53
N LYS A 210 8.54 15.12 -5.19
CA LYS A 210 9.44 14.13 -5.80
C LYS A 210 8.79 12.77 -5.81
N ILE A 211 8.93 12.08 -6.94
CA ILE A 211 8.47 10.70 -7.11
C ILE A 211 9.70 9.86 -7.43
N SER A 212 9.89 8.78 -6.71
CA SER A 212 10.97 7.82 -6.96
C SER A 212 10.42 6.41 -6.92
N ILE A 213 10.86 5.57 -7.84
CA ILE A 213 10.54 4.15 -7.90
C ILE A 213 11.80 3.33 -7.70
N SER A 214 11.68 2.17 -7.07
CA SER A 214 12.80 1.26 -6.84
C SER A 214 12.34 -0.18 -6.82
N SER A 215 13.22 -1.11 -7.16
CA SER A 215 13.01 -2.51 -6.80
C SER A 215 13.46 -2.75 -5.35
N THR A 216 13.07 -3.90 -4.77
CA THR A 216 13.38 -4.23 -3.36
C THR A 216 14.86 -4.09 -3.04
N MET A 217 15.74 -4.51 -3.95
CA MET A 217 17.18 -4.52 -3.74
C MET A 217 17.93 -3.61 -4.73
N GLY A 218 17.23 -2.82 -5.52
CA GLY A 218 17.79 -1.90 -6.52
C GLY A 218 17.91 -0.46 -6.03
N PRO A 219 18.57 0.40 -6.82
CA PRO A 219 18.65 1.83 -6.54
C PRO A 219 17.31 2.53 -6.80
N GLY A 220 17.10 3.65 -6.13
CA GLY A 220 15.95 4.52 -6.39
C GLY A 220 16.13 5.34 -7.67
N VAL A 221 15.15 5.28 -8.55
CA VAL A 221 15.09 6.03 -9.81
C VAL A 221 14.08 7.16 -9.67
N THR A 222 14.50 8.40 -9.92
CA THR A 222 13.62 9.57 -9.85
C THR A 222 12.80 9.68 -11.13
N VAL A 223 11.48 9.85 -11.00
CA VAL A 223 10.54 9.98 -12.12
C VAL A 223 10.28 11.46 -12.39
N ASP A 224 10.32 11.84 -13.67
CA ASP A 224 9.91 13.18 -14.09
C ASP A 224 8.38 13.31 -14.06
N GLN A 225 7.91 14.25 -13.26
CA GLN A 225 6.47 14.50 -13.08
C GLN A 225 5.81 15.04 -14.35
N SER A 226 6.54 15.72 -15.23
CA SER A 226 6.01 16.25 -16.49
C SER A 226 5.54 15.16 -17.46
N THR A 227 6.09 13.96 -17.33
CA THR A 227 5.74 12.80 -18.16
C THR A 227 4.52 12.03 -17.65
N LEU A 228 4.02 12.39 -16.45
CA LEU A 228 2.86 11.78 -15.85
C LEU A 228 1.60 12.54 -16.27
N ALA A 229 0.63 11.88 -16.89
CA ALA A 229 -0.68 12.45 -17.23
C ALA A 229 -1.54 12.62 -15.96
N LEU A 230 -1.11 13.51 -15.07
CA LEU A 230 -1.83 13.86 -13.84
C LEU A 230 -2.82 14.98 -14.17
N LYS A 231 -4.09 14.62 -14.42
CA LYS A 231 -5.21 15.58 -14.55
C LYS A 231 -5.91 15.77 -13.22
#